data_e362032ee8c88ab48eb587fcdde1e19b
#
_entry.id   e362032ee8c88ab48eb587fcdde1e19b
#
_cell.length_a   1.000
_cell.length_b   1.000
_cell.length_c   1.000
_cell.angle_alpha   90.00
_cell.angle_beta   90.00
_cell.angle_gamma   90.00
#
_symmetry.space_group_name_H-M   'P 1'
#
loop_
_entity.id
_entity.type
_entity.pdbx_description
1 polymer ?
#
loop_
_entity_poly.entity_id
_entity_poly.type
_entity_poly.pdbx_seq_one_letter_code
_entity_poly.pdbx_strand_id
1 'polypeptide(L)'
;MEIIGIIAEYNPFHNGHLHHIKTIKEKYKDSLIVLVLNGYFLERGEVSFINKKDKTKIALNYGIDIVVELPFIYGSQSADIFAYNSIKILNNLGVTKIIFGSESNNIDLLDKIANIQLNDQEYQNKIKNFIFISKLFSQYYLLIFFFYCYL
;
A
#
# COMPACT_ATOMS: atom_id res chain seq x y z
N MET A 1 12.79 19.48 -5.91
CA MET A 1 11.49 19.23 -5.28
C MET A 1 11.33 17.71 -5.19
N GLU A 2 11.08 17.19 -3.98
CA GLU A 2 10.85 15.75 -3.80
C GLU A 2 9.42 15.40 -4.18
N ILE A 3 9.22 14.21 -4.75
CA ILE A 3 7.90 13.66 -5.05
C ILE A 3 7.70 12.44 -4.17
N ILE A 4 6.74 12.51 -3.27
CA ILE A 4 6.47 11.48 -2.26
C ILE A 4 5.23 10.68 -2.66
N GLY A 5 5.37 9.35 -2.68
CA GLY A 5 4.29 8.43 -2.96
C GLY A 5 3.64 7.90 -1.68
N ILE A 6 2.33 7.79 -1.72
CA ILE A 6 1.49 7.08 -0.74
C ILE A 6 0.62 6.08 -1.50
N ILE A 7 0.42 4.92 -0.90
CA ILE A 7 -0.54 3.91 -1.37
C ILE A 7 -1.57 3.73 -0.26
N ALA A 8 -2.85 3.92 -0.56
CA ALA A 8 -3.91 3.77 0.43
C ALA A 8 -5.26 3.43 -0.20
N GLU A 9 -6.18 2.96 0.61
CA GLU A 9 -7.56 2.65 0.20
C GLU A 9 -8.59 3.68 0.67
N TYR A 10 -8.34 4.33 1.81
CA TYR A 10 -9.23 5.32 2.45
C TYR A 10 -10.68 4.84 2.55
N ASN A 11 -10.87 3.75 3.29
CA ASN A 11 -12.17 3.08 3.39
C ASN A 11 -12.66 2.83 4.84
N PRO A 12 -13.10 3.87 5.56
CA PRO A 12 -13.08 5.31 5.22
C PRO A 12 -11.74 6.00 5.54
N PHE A 13 -11.61 7.25 5.12
CA PHE A 13 -10.54 8.14 5.60
C PHE A 13 -10.74 8.43 7.09
N HIS A 14 -9.69 8.38 7.89
CA HIS A 14 -9.72 8.57 9.34
C HIS A 14 -8.51 9.35 9.86
N ASN A 15 -8.50 9.66 11.17
CA ASN A 15 -7.46 10.46 11.80
C ASN A 15 -6.04 9.90 11.64
N GLY A 16 -5.86 8.59 11.54
CA GLY A 16 -4.56 7.98 11.24
C GLY A 16 -4.03 8.38 9.86
N HIS A 17 -4.89 8.41 8.84
CA HIS A 17 -4.53 8.88 7.51
C HIS A 17 -4.19 10.38 7.52
N LEU A 18 -4.97 11.18 8.25
CA LEU A 18 -4.69 12.60 8.43
C LEU A 18 -3.34 12.84 9.12
N HIS A 19 -3.07 12.09 10.18
CA HIS A 19 -1.78 12.16 10.88
C HIS A 19 -0.61 11.82 9.96
N HIS A 20 -0.74 10.77 9.16
CA HIS A 20 0.26 10.36 8.18
C HIS A 20 0.57 11.49 7.18
N ILE A 21 -0.46 12.10 6.56
CA ILE A 21 -0.29 13.21 5.62
C ILE A 21 0.38 14.42 6.30
N LYS A 22 -0.06 14.79 7.51
CA LYS A 22 0.54 15.89 8.27
C LYS A 22 2.00 15.65 8.57
N THR A 23 2.36 14.46 9.03
CA THR A 23 3.75 14.07 9.32
C THR A 23 4.64 14.18 8.08
N ILE A 24 4.13 13.78 6.92
CA ILE A 24 4.85 13.92 5.65
C ILE A 24 5.08 15.40 5.34
N LYS A 25 4.05 16.24 5.42
CA LYS A 25 4.14 17.67 5.11
C LYS A 25 5.05 18.44 6.07
N GLU A 26 5.08 18.06 7.32
CA GLU A 26 5.99 18.65 8.33
C GLU A 26 7.44 18.29 8.04
N LYS A 27 7.70 17.04 7.65
CA LYS A 27 9.05 16.54 7.40
C LYS A 27 9.60 16.94 6.03
N TYR A 28 8.75 17.06 5.03
CA TYR A 28 9.08 17.33 3.62
C TYR A 28 8.30 18.53 3.08
N LYS A 29 8.63 19.73 3.57
CA LYS A 29 7.84 20.95 3.36
C LYS A 29 7.64 21.35 1.90
N ASP A 30 8.61 21.08 1.03
CA ASP A 30 8.59 21.46 -0.39
C ASP A 30 8.38 20.26 -1.32
N SER A 31 7.68 19.24 -0.84
CA SER A 31 7.40 18.02 -1.61
C SER A 31 5.99 18.05 -2.22
N LEU A 32 5.84 17.34 -3.35
CA LEU A 32 4.53 16.95 -3.88
C LEU A 32 4.18 15.58 -3.32
N ILE A 33 2.93 15.40 -2.91
CA ILE A 33 2.41 14.12 -2.42
C ILE A 33 1.50 13.51 -3.48
N VAL A 34 1.90 12.34 -3.98
CA VAL A 34 1.15 11.55 -4.96
C VAL A 34 0.53 10.35 -4.24
N LEU A 35 -0.77 10.21 -4.32
CA LEU A 35 -1.52 9.09 -3.76
C LEU A 35 -1.99 8.16 -4.86
N VAL A 36 -1.65 6.88 -4.76
CA VAL A 36 -2.33 5.81 -5.50
C VAL A 36 -3.48 5.31 -4.63
N LEU A 37 -4.70 5.36 -5.17
CA LEU A 37 -5.95 5.11 -4.46
C LEU A 37 -6.82 4.11 -5.22
N ASN A 38 -7.38 3.13 -4.50
CA ASN A 38 -8.37 2.23 -5.08
C ASN A 38 -9.65 2.97 -5.48
N GLY A 39 -10.25 2.50 -6.56
CA GLY A 39 -11.54 2.99 -7.05
C GLY A 39 -12.74 2.52 -6.20
N TYR A 40 -13.66 1.80 -6.84
CA TYR A 40 -14.89 1.30 -6.18
C TYR A 40 -14.69 0.01 -5.40
N PHE A 41 -13.61 -0.73 -5.68
CA PHE A 41 -13.31 -1.99 -5.01
C PHE A 41 -11.95 -1.89 -4.28
N LEU A 42 -11.87 -2.59 -3.17
CA LEU A 42 -10.68 -2.68 -2.33
C LEU A 42 -9.83 -3.87 -2.74
N GLU A 43 -8.63 -3.96 -2.18
CA GLU A 43 -7.68 -5.05 -2.45
C GLU A 43 -8.30 -6.42 -2.18
N ARG A 44 -9.12 -6.55 -1.13
CA ARG A 44 -9.82 -7.79 -0.79
C ARG A 44 -11.07 -8.08 -1.61
N GLY A 45 -11.35 -7.30 -2.65
CA GLY A 45 -12.55 -7.45 -3.49
C GLY A 45 -13.83 -6.88 -2.88
N GLU A 46 -13.74 -6.25 -1.71
CA GLU A 46 -14.89 -5.60 -1.06
C GLU A 46 -15.25 -4.30 -1.77
N VAL A 47 -16.53 -3.94 -1.70
CA VAL A 47 -16.99 -2.63 -2.21
C VAL A 47 -16.59 -1.53 -1.24
N SER A 48 -16.03 -0.45 -1.77
CA SER A 48 -15.70 0.72 -0.96
C SER A 48 -16.94 1.38 -0.35
N PHE A 49 -16.91 1.73 0.93
CA PHE A 49 -17.97 2.46 1.61
C PHE A 49 -18.23 3.85 1.02
N ILE A 50 -17.20 4.46 0.46
CA ILE A 50 -17.25 5.80 -0.12
C ILE A 50 -16.88 5.69 -1.60
N ASN A 51 -17.61 6.40 -2.46
CA ASN A 51 -17.30 6.40 -3.88
C ASN A 51 -15.94 7.05 -4.15
N LYS A 52 -15.32 6.69 -5.27
CA LYS A 52 -13.97 7.15 -5.60
C LYS A 52 -13.84 8.66 -5.73
N LYS A 53 -14.88 9.36 -6.18
CA LYS A 53 -14.86 10.83 -6.33
C LYS A 53 -14.77 11.51 -4.97
N ASP A 54 -15.51 11.03 -3.98
CA ASP A 54 -15.50 11.60 -2.63
C ASP A 54 -14.21 11.22 -1.88
N LYS A 55 -13.71 9.99 -2.03
CA LYS A 55 -12.37 9.63 -1.52
C LYS A 55 -11.29 10.56 -2.08
N THR A 56 -11.32 10.82 -3.37
CA THR A 56 -10.38 11.75 -4.04
C THR A 56 -10.49 13.16 -3.49
N LYS A 57 -11.73 13.69 -3.35
CA LYS A 57 -11.94 15.02 -2.77
C LYS A 57 -11.42 15.12 -1.34
N ILE A 58 -11.68 14.11 -0.52
CA ILE A 58 -11.17 14.05 0.85
C ILE A 58 -9.64 14.09 0.84
N ALA A 59 -9.00 13.24 0.05
CA ALA A 59 -7.54 13.20 -0.04
C ALA A 59 -6.94 14.56 -0.42
N LEU A 60 -7.46 15.19 -1.48
CA LEU A 60 -7.03 16.52 -1.92
C LEU A 60 -7.25 17.60 -0.85
N ASN A 61 -8.42 17.60 -0.19
CA ASN A 61 -8.74 18.58 0.86
C ASN A 61 -7.83 18.46 2.09
N TYR A 62 -7.30 17.27 2.36
CA TYR A 62 -6.37 17.04 3.47
C TYR A 62 -4.89 17.12 3.09
N GLY A 63 -4.61 17.51 1.85
CA GLY A 63 -3.26 17.91 1.46
C GLY A 63 -2.49 16.94 0.59
N ILE A 64 -3.15 15.99 -0.02
CA ILE A 64 -2.59 15.27 -1.17
C ILE A 64 -2.62 16.20 -2.38
N ASP A 65 -1.57 16.22 -3.17
CA ASP A 65 -1.46 17.11 -4.34
C ASP A 65 -1.97 16.42 -5.61
N ILE A 66 -1.71 15.14 -5.76
CA ILE A 66 -2.13 14.33 -6.93
C ILE A 66 -2.73 13.01 -6.44
N VAL A 67 -3.90 12.66 -6.96
CA VAL A 67 -4.53 11.35 -6.72
C VAL A 67 -4.63 10.60 -8.04
N VAL A 68 -4.11 9.39 -8.06
CA VAL A 68 -4.15 8.48 -9.21
C VAL A 68 -4.93 7.24 -8.83
N GLU A 69 -5.92 6.89 -9.65
CA GLU A 69 -6.68 5.67 -9.44
C GLU A 69 -5.86 4.44 -9.84
N LEU A 70 -5.75 3.48 -8.93
CA LEU A 70 -5.24 2.15 -9.30
C LEU A 70 -6.29 1.44 -10.17
N PRO A 71 -5.94 0.99 -11.38
CA PRO A 71 -6.87 0.26 -12.22
C PRO A 71 -7.46 -0.96 -11.51
N PHE A 72 -8.76 -1.19 -11.67
CA PHE A 72 -9.50 -2.25 -11.00
C PHE A 72 -8.82 -3.62 -11.09
N ILE A 73 -8.28 -3.97 -12.27
CA ILE A 73 -7.62 -5.25 -12.51
C ILE A 73 -6.38 -5.49 -11.63
N TYR A 74 -5.83 -4.44 -11.03
CA TYR A 74 -4.71 -4.52 -10.08
C TYR A 74 -5.16 -4.27 -8.64
N GLY A 75 -6.26 -3.54 -8.48
CA GLY A 75 -6.76 -3.09 -7.19
C GLY A 75 -7.54 -4.14 -6.41
N SER A 76 -8.02 -5.20 -7.06
CA SER A 76 -8.81 -6.29 -6.46
C SER A 76 -8.17 -7.66 -6.66
N GLN A 77 -6.85 -7.71 -6.59
CA GLN A 77 -6.05 -8.92 -6.74
C GLN A 77 -5.35 -9.27 -5.41
N SER A 78 -4.38 -10.19 -5.48
CA SER A 78 -3.49 -10.44 -4.34
C SER A 78 -2.66 -9.19 -4.00
N ALA A 79 -2.28 -9.07 -2.73
CA ALA A 79 -1.58 -7.89 -2.24
C ALA A 79 -0.23 -7.61 -2.94
N ASP A 80 0.45 -8.64 -3.43
CA ASP A 80 1.66 -8.50 -4.25
C ASP A 80 1.37 -7.82 -5.59
N ILE A 81 0.30 -8.20 -6.30
CA ILE A 81 -0.11 -7.56 -7.55
C ILE A 81 -0.55 -6.11 -7.29
N PHE A 82 -1.32 -5.89 -6.23
CA PHE A 82 -1.73 -4.57 -5.79
C PHE A 82 -0.51 -3.67 -5.51
N ALA A 83 0.41 -4.14 -4.68
CA ALA A 83 1.58 -3.39 -4.28
C ALA A 83 2.52 -3.12 -5.48
N TYR A 84 2.85 -4.15 -6.26
CA TYR A 84 3.72 -4.03 -7.43
C TYR A 84 3.21 -2.99 -8.43
N ASN A 85 1.92 -3.03 -8.79
CA ASN A 85 1.36 -2.10 -9.75
C ASN A 85 1.21 -0.68 -9.18
N SER A 86 0.92 -0.55 -7.91
CA SER A 86 0.91 0.76 -7.23
C SER A 86 2.30 1.41 -7.26
N ILE A 87 3.34 0.66 -6.93
CA ILE A 87 4.74 1.11 -7.01
C ILE A 87 5.11 1.47 -8.44
N LYS A 88 4.74 0.65 -9.41
CA LYS A 88 5.00 0.91 -10.84
C LYS A 88 4.37 2.22 -11.33
N ILE A 89 3.15 2.51 -10.89
CA ILE A 89 2.48 3.79 -11.19
C ILE A 89 3.27 4.94 -10.56
N LEU A 90 3.61 4.84 -9.27
CA LEU A 90 4.38 5.88 -8.57
C LEU A 90 5.75 6.12 -9.24
N ASN A 91 6.45 5.06 -9.61
CA ASN A 91 7.73 5.15 -10.31
C ASN A 91 7.60 5.86 -11.67
N ASN A 92 6.57 5.55 -12.44
CA ASN A 92 6.30 6.20 -13.75
C ASN A 92 5.96 7.69 -13.59
N LEU A 93 5.47 8.11 -12.43
CA LEU A 93 5.20 9.51 -12.10
C LEU A 93 6.43 10.23 -11.52
N GLY A 94 7.57 9.58 -11.45
CA GLY A 94 8.81 10.17 -10.95
C GLY A 94 8.86 10.32 -9.42
N VAL A 95 8.08 9.50 -8.70
CA VAL A 95 8.13 9.48 -7.23
C VAL A 95 9.52 9.04 -6.78
N THR A 96 10.11 9.81 -5.87
CA THR A 96 11.48 9.59 -5.37
C THR A 96 11.51 8.88 -4.01
N LYS A 97 10.40 8.93 -3.27
CA LYS A 97 10.26 8.29 -1.95
C LYS A 97 8.85 7.77 -1.77
N ILE A 98 8.72 6.59 -1.16
CA ILE A 98 7.43 6.06 -0.70
C ILE A 98 7.41 6.11 0.82
N ILE A 99 6.32 6.63 1.39
CA ILE A 99 6.14 6.71 2.83
C ILE A 99 4.89 5.93 3.21
N PHE A 100 5.04 5.04 4.15
CA PHE A 100 3.97 4.20 4.68
C PHE A 100 4.03 4.11 6.20
N GLY A 101 2.93 3.77 6.84
CA GLY A 101 2.87 3.51 8.28
C GLY A 101 3.33 2.09 8.61
N SER A 102 4.09 1.94 9.68
CA SER A 102 4.50 0.65 10.21
C SER A 102 4.43 0.68 11.74
N GLU A 103 3.94 -0.39 12.36
CA GLU A 103 3.89 -0.51 13.82
C GLU A 103 5.29 -0.55 14.44
N SER A 104 6.24 -1.23 13.80
CA SER A 104 7.61 -1.34 14.30
C SER A 104 8.43 -0.06 14.09
N ASN A 105 8.06 0.76 13.11
CA ASN A 105 8.81 1.92 12.64
C ASN A 105 10.32 1.65 12.44
N ASN A 106 10.66 0.40 12.06
CA ASN A 106 12.03 -0.09 11.91
C ASN A 106 12.22 -0.62 10.49
N ILE A 107 12.79 0.21 9.62
CA ILE A 107 13.00 -0.11 8.21
C ILE A 107 13.96 -1.30 8.01
N ASP A 108 15.00 -1.39 8.82
CA ASP A 108 16.00 -2.48 8.72
C ASP A 108 15.39 -3.84 9.05
N LEU A 109 14.49 -3.88 10.02
CA LEU A 109 13.75 -5.10 10.35
C LEU A 109 12.81 -5.50 9.21
N LEU A 110 12.10 -4.53 8.67
CA LEU A 110 11.18 -4.75 7.55
C LEU A 110 11.95 -5.26 6.32
N ASP A 111 13.10 -4.67 6.00
CA ASP A 111 13.96 -5.09 4.90
C ASP A 111 14.47 -6.54 5.08
N LYS A 112 14.91 -6.89 6.28
CA LYS A 112 15.29 -8.27 6.58
C LYS A 112 14.14 -9.25 6.38
N ILE A 113 12.95 -8.90 6.84
CA ILE A 113 11.75 -9.75 6.66
C ILE A 113 11.45 -9.92 5.17
N ALA A 114 11.43 -8.83 4.40
CA ALA A 114 11.19 -8.86 2.96
C ALA A 114 12.23 -9.73 2.23
N ASN A 115 13.52 -9.60 2.57
CA ASN A 115 14.58 -10.39 1.99
C ASN A 115 14.42 -11.89 2.27
N ILE A 116 14.02 -12.29 3.49
CA ILE A 116 13.71 -13.68 3.81
C ILE A 116 12.54 -14.18 2.96
N GLN A 117 11.48 -13.40 2.88
CA GLN A 117 10.29 -13.77 2.10
C GLN A 117 10.57 -13.99 0.62
N LEU A 118 11.42 -13.14 0.04
CA LEU A 118 11.71 -13.16 -1.39
C LEU A 118 12.76 -14.19 -1.76
N ASN A 119 13.78 -14.39 -0.93
CA ASN A 119 15.01 -15.07 -1.31
C ASN A 119 15.27 -16.36 -0.54
N ASP A 120 14.60 -16.61 0.60
CA ASP A 120 14.80 -17.82 1.39
C ASP A 120 13.94 -18.97 0.85
N GLN A 121 14.61 -19.95 0.22
CA GLN A 121 13.95 -21.12 -0.37
C GLN A 121 13.27 -22.02 0.67
N GLU A 122 13.85 -22.14 1.86
CA GLU A 122 13.27 -22.93 2.94
C GLU A 122 11.97 -22.30 3.44
N TYR A 123 11.99 -20.99 3.65
CA TYR A 123 10.80 -20.21 4.00
C TYR A 123 9.71 -20.37 2.94
N GLN A 124 10.02 -20.17 1.67
CA GLN A 124 9.05 -20.31 0.58
C GLN A 124 8.47 -21.73 0.49
N ASN A 125 9.28 -22.75 0.70
CA ASN A 125 8.81 -24.14 0.71
C ASN A 125 7.90 -24.42 1.92
N LYS A 126 8.24 -23.90 3.09
CA LYS A 126 7.38 -24.01 4.30
C LYS A 126 6.03 -23.32 4.07
N ILE A 127 6.01 -22.11 3.48
CA ILE A 127 4.76 -21.40 3.16
C ILE A 127 3.92 -22.18 2.15
N LYS A 128 4.51 -22.70 1.07
CA LYS A 128 3.78 -23.52 0.08
C LYS A 128 3.14 -24.74 0.72
N ASN A 129 3.88 -25.44 1.57
CA ASN A 129 3.37 -26.61 2.30
C ASN A 129 2.26 -26.21 3.28
N PHE A 130 2.42 -25.09 3.99
CA PHE A 130 1.40 -24.60 4.92
C PHE A 130 0.12 -24.15 4.19
N ILE A 131 0.23 -23.46 3.04
CA ILE A 131 -0.90 -23.08 2.19
C ILE A 131 -1.60 -24.33 1.63
N PHE A 132 -0.86 -25.36 1.25
CA PHE A 132 -1.44 -26.62 0.81
C PHE A 132 -2.26 -27.29 1.93
N ILE A 133 -1.76 -27.27 3.15
CA ILE A 133 -2.46 -27.79 4.34
C ILE A 133 -3.62 -26.87 4.74
N SER A 134 -3.46 -25.56 4.64
CA SER A 134 -4.44 -24.55 5.05
C SER A 134 -5.55 -24.29 4.02
N LYS A 135 -5.42 -24.77 2.78
CA LYS A 135 -6.56 -24.86 1.84
C LYS A 135 -7.68 -25.75 2.38
N LEU A 136 -7.40 -26.53 3.42
CA LEU A 136 -8.41 -27.24 4.23
C LEU A 136 -9.01 -26.39 5.37
N PHE A 137 -8.36 -25.30 5.78
CA PHE A 137 -8.78 -24.48 6.91
C PHE A 137 -8.56 -22.99 6.63
N SER A 138 -9.60 -22.36 6.04
CA SER A 138 -9.96 -20.93 6.16
C SER A 138 -8.96 -19.80 5.77
N GLN A 139 -9.48 -18.93 5.03
CA GLN A 139 -9.22 -17.59 4.48
C GLN A 139 -8.55 -16.52 5.38
N TYR A 140 -7.93 -16.79 6.51
CA TYR A 140 -7.60 -15.75 7.50
C TYR A 140 -6.12 -15.37 7.71
N TYR A 141 -5.14 -15.97 7.05
CA TYR A 141 -3.73 -15.75 7.40
C TYR A 141 -2.85 -15.04 6.36
N LEU A 142 -3.42 -14.39 5.36
CA LEU A 142 -2.64 -13.71 4.31
C LEU A 142 -2.37 -12.22 4.59
N LEU A 143 -2.64 -11.73 5.78
CA LEU A 143 -2.81 -10.30 6.05
C LEU A 143 -1.60 -9.56 6.60
N ILE A 144 -0.49 -10.22 6.87
CA ILE A 144 0.68 -9.57 7.52
C ILE A 144 1.80 -9.22 6.52
N PHE A 145 1.67 -9.61 5.25
CA PHE A 145 2.84 -9.74 4.38
C PHE A 145 3.05 -8.70 3.29
N PHE A 146 2.27 -7.62 3.18
CA PHE A 146 2.26 -6.87 1.94
C PHE A 146 2.48 -5.36 2.04
N PHE A 147 3.58 -4.95 2.63
CA PHE A 147 4.09 -3.59 2.42
C PHE A 147 5.61 -3.57 2.22
N TYR A 148 6.10 -4.46 1.38
CA TYR A 148 7.47 -4.34 0.91
C TYR A 148 7.52 -4.46 -0.60
N CYS A 149 7.56 -3.36 -1.26
CA CYS A 149 7.83 -3.31 -2.67
C CYS A 149 8.99 -2.39 -2.95
N TYR A 150 9.90 -2.98 -3.62
CA TYR A 150 11.00 -2.47 -4.42
C TYR A 150 11.07 -0.96 -4.59
N LEU A 151 12.11 -0.37 -4.05
CA LEU A 151 12.85 0.69 -4.67
C LEU A 151 13.96 0.07 -5.49
#